data_98eff718cbe2fa7afe765b909b06ad43
#
_entry.id   98eff718cbe2fa7afe765b909b06ad43
#
_cell.length_a   1.000
_cell.length_b   1.000
_cell.length_c   1.000
_cell.angle_alpha   90.00
_cell.angle_beta   90.00
_cell.angle_gamma   90.00
#
_symmetry.space_group_name_H-M   'P 1'
#
loop_
_entity.id
_entity.type
_entity.pdbx_description
1 polymer ?
#
loop_
_entity_poly.entity_id
_entity_poly.type
_entity_poly.pdbx_seq_one_letter_code
_entity_poly.pdbx_strand_id
1 'polypeptide(L)'
;MGISDRLLGKKNVNGKPHIEAVVPAAALPGGEVRIIGSGLKPPELRRPRVQFGEVEGAVVIAADDFVIARVPDGAVTGPVVVSTNGSVSNGHEVRVAAPIAENLHPVANPALDAEGNIYVTFSGSRGQKVPVSIYKIDTNYAVKPFLSDMMNATAIAFDRAGQLYVSSRHDGTVYKVAPNGTMSSYAEGMGVATGIAFDREENLYVGDRTGTIFKIGRDRQIYVYATLEPSVSAYHLAFSPAGVLHVTGPTTSSYDVVYSVDSHGTVSVSYRGLGRPQGLAFDVDGNLYVAASLGGKRGIVRITPDGKASLVVSGQNLVGLAFAPGRSAILATQSAIHHLSWGIQGKSLLD
;
A
#
# COMPACT_ATOMS: atom_id res chain seq x y z
N MET A 1 41.11 8.75 -1.32
CA MET A 1 41.32 7.44 -1.98
C MET A 1 40.08 6.65 -1.68
N GLY A 2 39.07 6.51 -2.47
CA GLY A 2 38.90 6.07 -3.82
C GLY A 2 37.72 5.13 -3.78
N ILE A 3 36.41 5.66 -3.80
CA ILE A 3 35.17 4.85 -3.89
C ILE A 3 34.71 4.97 -5.37
N SER A 4 35.59 4.61 -6.30
CA SER A 4 35.31 4.80 -7.72
C SER A 4 35.37 3.52 -8.57
N ASP A 5 35.65 2.34 -8.01
CA ASP A 5 36.03 1.18 -8.83
C ASP A 5 35.13 -0.07 -8.77
N ARG A 6 33.84 0.08 -8.35
CA ARG A 6 32.91 -1.07 -8.30
C ARG A 6 31.68 -0.98 -9.23
N LEU A 7 31.62 -0.04 -10.16
CA LEU A 7 30.50 0.14 -11.09
C LEU A 7 30.84 -0.07 -12.58
N LEU A 8 32.00 -0.59 -12.88
CA LEU A 8 32.29 -1.06 -14.26
C LEU A 8 31.81 -2.49 -14.40
N GLY A 9 30.52 -2.64 -14.77
CA GLY A 9 29.94 -3.92 -15.15
C GLY A 9 30.81 -4.61 -16.18
N LYS A 10 31.06 -5.91 -16.00
CA LYS A 10 31.79 -6.75 -16.96
C LYS A 10 31.14 -6.57 -18.32
N LYS A 11 31.88 -6.02 -19.30
CA LYS A 11 31.44 -5.96 -20.70
C LYS A 11 31.10 -7.38 -21.14
N ASN A 12 29.86 -7.59 -21.55
CA ASN A 12 29.40 -8.88 -22.06
C ASN A 12 30.08 -9.18 -23.38
N VAL A 13 31.09 -10.05 -23.36
CA VAL A 13 31.96 -10.38 -24.50
C VAL A 13 31.18 -11.13 -25.60
N ASN A 14 29.97 -11.64 -25.31
CA ASN A 14 29.23 -12.50 -26.26
C ASN A 14 28.03 -11.80 -26.93
N GLY A 15 27.81 -10.51 -26.73
CA GLY A 15 26.73 -9.75 -27.41
C GLY A 15 25.27 -10.17 -27.08
N LYS A 16 25.07 -11.14 -26.18
CA LYS A 16 23.72 -11.55 -25.74
C LYS A 16 23.25 -10.68 -24.58
N PRO A 17 21.98 -10.28 -24.56
CA PRO A 17 21.42 -9.56 -23.42
C PRO A 17 21.48 -10.43 -22.16
N HIS A 18 21.77 -9.80 -21.00
CA HIS A 18 21.80 -10.47 -19.71
C HIS A 18 21.18 -9.59 -18.65
N ILE A 19 20.23 -10.13 -17.87
CA ILE A 19 19.58 -9.45 -16.75
C ILE A 19 20.28 -9.84 -15.46
N GLU A 20 20.71 -8.83 -14.71
CA GLU A 20 21.33 -8.96 -13.38
C GLU A 20 20.30 -8.76 -12.27
N ALA A 21 19.37 -7.79 -12.43
CA ALA A 21 18.36 -7.46 -11.45
C ALA A 21 17.15 -6.79 -12.08
N VAL A 22 16.00 -6.85 -11.36
CA VAL A 22 14.80 -6.07 -11.64
C VAL A 22 14.37 -5.31 -10.39
N VAL A 23 14.17 -3.99 -10.50
CA VAL A 23 13.88 -3.11 -9.37
C VAL A 23 12.72 -2.17 -9.70
N PRO A 24 11.64 -2.18 -8.88
CA PRO A 24 11.35 -3.18 -7.84
C PRO A 24 11.06 -4.55 -8.44
N ALA A 25 11.22 -5.60 -7.64
CA ALA A 25 10.95 -6.99 -8.05
C ALA A 25 9.45 -7.35 -8.02
N ALA A 26 8.59 -6.39 -7.70
CA ALA A 26 7.13 -6.56 -7.71
C ALA A 26 6.45 -5.31 -8.30
N ALA A 27 5.33 -5.53 -8.98
CA ALA A 27 4.55 -4.44 -9.57
C ALA A 27 3.06 -4.80 -9.72
N LEU A 28 2.22 -3.78 -9.83
CA LEU A 28 0.88 -3.90 -10.39
C LEU A 28 0.98 -3.81 -11.93
N PRO A 29 -0.04 -4.29 -12.66
CA PRO A 29 -0.24 -3.89 -14.06
C PRO A 29 -0.20 -2.36 -14.20
N GLY A 30 0.47 -1.86 -15.23
CA GLY A 30 0.74 -0.42 -15.43
C GLY A 30 1.92 0.13 -14.62
N GLY A 31 2.46 -0.61 -13.65
CA GLY A 31 3.66 -0.23 -12.91
C GLY A 31 4.93 -0.34 -13.74
N GLU A 32 5.95 0.45 -13.42
CA GLU A 32 7.23 0.46 -14.14
C GLU A 32 8.32 -0.25 -13.34
N VAL A 33 9.05 -1.12 -13.99
CA VAL A 33 10.23 -1.80 -13.42
C VAL A 33 11.47 -1.42 -14.18
N ARG A 34 12.60 -1.30 -13.49
CA ARG A 34 13.91 -1.10 -14.07
C ARG A 34 14.63 -2.45 -14.13
N ILE A 35 14.86 -2.93 -15.33
CA ILE A 35 15.64 -4.13 -15.64
C ILE A 35 17.09 -3.68 -15.79
N ILE A 36 17.98 -4.21 -14.98
CA ILE A 36 19.41 -3.85 -14.94
C ILE A 36 20.20 -5.03 -15.50
N GLY A 37 21.21 -4.76 -16.31
CA GLY A 37 22.03 -5.80 -16.90
C GLY A 37 23.03 -5.29 -17.93
N SER A 38 23.28 -6.08 -18.96
CA SER A 38 24.21 -5.73 -20.02
C SER A 38 23.70 -6.20 -21.39
N GLY A 39 24.02 -5.46 -22.46
CA GLY A 39 23.58 -5.77 -23.83
C GLY A 39 22.05 -5.63 -24.01
N LEU A 40 21.41 -4.79 -23.19
CA LEU A 40 19.95 -4.65 -23.16
C LEU A 40 19.41 -3.72 -24.25
N LYS A 41 20.28 -3.00 -24.96
CA LYS A 41 19.91 -2.14 -26.07
C LYS A 41 20.49 -2.68 -27.39
N PRO A 42 19.69 -2.79 -28.45
CA PRO A 42 20.24 -3.09 -29.78
C PRO A 42 21.21 -2.00 -30.25
N PRO A 43 22.26 -2.32 -30.98
CA PRO A 43 23.22 -1.34 -31.53
C PRO A 43 22.61 -0.38 -32.54
N GLU A 44 21.53 -0.76 -33.21
CA GLU A 44 20.76 0.09 -34.11
C GLU A 44 19.68 0.88 -33.35
N LEU A 45 19.05 1.87 -33.99
CA LEU A 45 17.92 2.67 -33.42
C LEU A 45 16.62 1.84 -33.18
N ARG A 46 16.75 0.53 -33.03
CA ARG A 46 15.65 -0.37 -32.68
C ARG A 46 15.44 -0.40 -31.17
N ARG A 47 14.21 -0.61 -30.75
CA ARG A 47 13.88 -0.83 -29.33
C ARG A 47 14.04 -2.30 -28.99
N PRO A 48 14.56 -2.64 -27.79
CA PRO A 48 14.48 -4.00 -27.27
C PRO A 48 13.01 -4.37 -27.04
N ARG A 49 12.71 -5.67 -27.07
CA ARG A 49 11.40 -6.19 -26.64
C ARG A 49 11.54 -6.73 -25.23
N VAL A 50 10.55 -6.43 -24.38
CA VAL A 50 10.49 -6.93 -23.01
C VAL A 50 9.22 -7.76 -22.89
N GLN A 51 9.36 -9.00 -22.40
CA GLN A 51 8.22 -9.90 -22.18
C GLN A 51 8.12 -10.28 -20.70
N PHE A 52 6.92 -10.18 -20.16
CA PHE A 52 6.55 -10.65 -18.84
C PHE A 52 5.77 -11.96 -19.01
N GLY A 53 6.48 -13.09 -18.91
CA GLY A 53 5.95 -14.37 -19.37
C GLY A 53 5.64 -14.31 -20.87
N GLU A 54 4.38 -14.50 -21.26
CA GLU A 54 3.95 -14.48 -22.66
C GLU A 54 3.49 -13.08 -23.13
N VAL A 55 3.36 -12.10 -22.24
CA VAL A 55 2.80 -10.77 -22.54
C VAL A 55 3.89 -9.75 -22.76
N GLU A 56 3.83 -9.00 -23.87
CA GLU A 56 4.81 -7.97 -24.19
C GLU A 56 4.55 -6.69 -23.40
N GLY A 57 5.57 -6.22 -22.68
CA GLY A 57 5.56 -4.96 -21.92
C GLY A 57 6.05 -3.77 -22.74
N ALA A 58 5.50 -2.59 -22.50
CA ALA A 58 5.93 -1.36 -23.16
C ALA A 58 7.28 -0.88 -22.62
N VAL A 59 8.26 -0.72 -23.52
CA VAL A 59 9.56 -0.15 -23.19
C VAL A 59 9.43 1.38 -23.12
N VAL A 60 9.74 1.95 -21.96
CA VAL A 60 9.72 3.40 -21.70
C VAL A 60 11.07 4.02 -22.04
N ILE A 61 12.15 3.42 -21.53
CA ILE A 61 13.54 3.85 -21.74
C ILE A 61 14.39 2.61 -21.97
N ALA A 62 15.35 2.69 -22.88
CA ALA A 62 16.34 1.65 -23.11
C ALA A 62 17.75 2.23 -23.21
N ALA A 63 18.65 1.68 -22.39
CA ALA A 63 20.08 1.89 -22.41
C ALA A 63 20.79 0.51 -22.47
N ASP A 64 22.08 0.48 -22.65
CA ASP A 64 22.83 -0.77 -22.74
C ASP A 64 22.86 -1.54 -21.41
N ASP A 65 22.87 -0.80 -20.29
CA ASP A 65 22.95 -1.29 -18.92
C ASP A 65 21.61 -1.35 -18.17
N PHE A 66 20.54 -0.78 -18.75
CA PHE A 66 19.20 -0.89 -18.19
C PHE A 66 18.08 -0.66 -19.22
N VAL A 67 16.91 -1.24 -18.90
CA VAL A 67 15.64 -0.96 -19.57
C VAL A 67 14.59 -0.62 -18.51
N ILE A 68 13.80 0.44 -18.73
CA ILE A 68 12.56 0.68 -17.96
C ILE A 68 11.41 0.18 -18.82
N ALA A 69 10.65 -0.77 -18.26
CA ALA A 69 9.50 -1.35 -18.92
C ALA A 69 8.28 -1.25 -18.02
N ARG A 70 7.12 -1.05 -18.65
CA ARG A 70 5.82 -1.06 -17.98
C ARG A 70 5.26 -2.47 -18.02
N VAL A 71 4.83 -2.97 -16.84
CA VAL A 71 4.16 -4.26 -16.70
C VAL A 71 2.82 -4.19 -17.42
N PRO A 72 2.55 -5.06 -18.39
CA PRO A 72 1.30 -5.02 -19.15
C PRO A 72 0.12 -5.59 -18.35
N ASP A 73 -1.09 -5.23 -18.77
CA ASP A 73 -2.30 -5.92 -18.33
C ASP A 73 -2.24 -7.40 -18.78
N GLY A 74 -2.75 -8.28 -17.92
CA GLY A 74 -2.70 -9.73 -18.18
C GLY A 74 -1.35 -10.40 -17.84
N ALA A 75 -0.30 -9.64 -17.47
CA ALA A 75 0.92 -10.23 -16.95
C ALA A 75 0.66 -10.95 -15.62
N VAL A 76 1.34 -12.07 -15.43
CA VAL A 76 1.33 -12.85 -14.20
C VAL A 76 2.73 -12.93 -13.60
N THR A 77 2.82 -13.27 -12.32
CA THR A 77 4.11 -13.53 -11.67
C THR A 77 4.92 -14.57 -12.44
N GLY A 78 6.15 -14.24 -12.79
CA GLY A 78 7.03 -15.11 -13.57
C GLY A 78 8.24 -14.39 -14.12
N PRO A 79 8.95 -15.03 -15.06
CA PRO A 79 10.17 -14.48 -15.62
C PRO A 79 9.87 -13.29 -16.55
N VAL A 80 10.66 -12.22 -16.40
CA VAL A 80 10.82 -11.18 -17.42
C VAL A 80 12.07 -11.47 -18.24
N VAL A 81 11.99 -11.28 -19.54
CA VAL A 81 13.11 -11.41 -20.47
C VAL A 81 13.20 -10.20 -21.38
N VAL A 82 14.42 -9.90 -21.84
CA VAL A 82 14.71 -8.85 -22.82
C VAL A 82 15.26 -9.49 -24.08
N SER A 83 14.69 -9.13 -25.24
CA SER A 83 15.14 -9.60 -26.54
C SER A 83 15.77 -8.46 -27.33
N THR A 84 16.99 -8.68 -27.82
CA THR A 84 17.75 -7.75 -28.68
C THR A 84 18.31 -8.52 -29.88
N ASN A 85 18.09 -8.01 -31.09
CA ASN A 85 18.67 -8.59 -32.33
C ASN A 85 18.47 -10.11 -32.47
N GLY A 86 17.34 -10.64 -32.08
CA GLY A 86 17.03 -12.07 -32.15
C GLY A 86 17.64 -12.92 -31.02
N SER A 87 18.41 -12.32 -30.11
CA SER A 87 18.90 -12.97 -28.89
C SER A 87 17.98 -12.63 -27.70
N VAL A 88 17.77 -13.61 -26.82
CA VAL A 88 16.95 -13.49 -25.62
C VAL A 88 17.85 -13.60 -24.39
N SER A 89 17.58 -12.78 -23.37
CA SER A 89 18.29 -12.82 -22.08
C SER A 89 17.94 -14.06 -21.26
N ASN A 90 18.63 -14.25 -20.13
CA ASN A 90 18.12 -15.05 -19.04
C ASN A 90 16.79 -14.46 -18.51
N GLY A 91 15.96 -15.32 -17.93
CA GLY A 91 14.75 -14.88 -17.19
C GLY A 91 15.12 -14.37 -15.80
N HIS A 92 14.37 -13.35 -15.34
CA HIS A 92 14.45 -12.86 -13.97
C HIS A 92 13.01 -12.73 -13.41
N GLU A 93 12.77 -13.29 -12.23
CA GLU A 93 11.42 -13.31 -11.65
C GLU A 93 10.92 -11.90 -11.28
N VAL A 94 9.72 -11.59 -11.71
CA VAL A 94 8.95 -10.40 -11.31
C VAL A 94 7.61 -10.84 -10.75
N ARG A 95 7.27 -10.36 -9.57
CA ARG A 95 5.96 -10.62 -8.96
C ARG A 95 4.96 -9.60 -9.47
N VAL A 96 3.86 -10.07 -10.01
CA VAL A 96 2.78 -9.22 -10.52
C VAL A 96 1.55 -9.40 -9.64
N ALA A 97 1.03 -8.28 -9.12
CA ALA A 97 -0.20 -8.30 -8.34
C ALA A 97 -1.40 -8.57 -9.24
N ALA A 98 -2.15 -9.62 -8.94
CA ALA A 98 -3.34 -10.00 -9.70
C ALA A 98 -4.55 -9.17 -9.26
N PRO A 99 -5.34 -8.57 -10.18
CA PRO A 99 -6.60 -7.93 -9.83
C PRO A 99 -7.59 -9.00 -9.37
N ILE A 100 -8.26 -8.75 -8.23
CA ILE A 100 -9.26 -9.66 -7.64
C ILE A 100 -10.64 -9.02 -7.52
N ALA A 101 -10.72 -7.68 -7.57
CA ALA A 101 -11.98 -6.95 -7.63
C ALA A 101 -11.74 -5.59 -8.28
N GLU A 102 -12.67 -5.17 -9.13
CA GLU A 102 -12.60 -3.93 -9.89
C GLU A 102 -13.85 -3.07 -9.68
N ASN A 103 -13.81 -1.81 -10.13
CA ASN A 103 -14.89 -0.83 -10.00
C ASN A 103 -15.28 -0.54 -8.54
N LEU A 104 -14.33 -0.71 -7.63
CA LEU A 104 -14.40 -0.28 -6.25
C LEU A 104 -13.66 1.05 -6.09
N HIS A 105 -14.07 1.87 -5.13
CA HIS A 105 -13.43 3.16 -4.84
C HIS A 105 -12.91 3.19 -3.40
N PRO A 106 -11.91 2.35 -3.06
CA PRO A 106 -11.32 2.35 -1.74
C PRO A 106 -10.60 3.67 -1.46
N VAL A 107 -10.67 4.11 -0.21
CA VAL A 107 -10.05 5.37 0.25
C VAL A 107 -9.08 5.17 1.40
N ALA A 108 -8.94 3.93 1.87
CA ALA A 108 -8.05 3.55 2.97
C ALA A 108 -7.53 2.11 2.78
N ASN A 109 -6.82 1.62 3.78
CA ASN A 109 -6.41 0.22 3.82
C ASN A 109 -7.63 -0.71 3.75
N PRO A 110 -7.56 -1.82 3.02
CA PRO A 110 -8.47 -2.93 3.24
C PRO A 110 -8.27 -3.52 4.64
N ALA A 111 -9.30 -4.14 5.20
CA ALA A 111 -9.18 -4.93 6.43
C ALA A 111 -9.52 -6.40 6.16
N LEU A 112 -8.92 -7.31 6.91
CA LEU A 112 -9.18 -8.74 6.80
C LEU A 112 -9.76 -9.24 8.12
N ASP A 113 -10.76 -10.13 8.02
CA ASP A 113 -11.25 -10.90 9.17
C ASP A 113 -10.37 -12.14 9.43
N ALA A 114 -10.66 -12.88 10.49
CA ALA A 114 -9.90 -14.07 10.86
C ALA A 114 -10.00 -15.21 9.83
N GLU A 115 -11.05 -15.23 9.04
CA GLU A 115 -11.28 -16.20 7.96
C GLU A 115 -10.54 -15.81 6.67
N GLY A 116 -9.95 -14.61 6.61
CA GLY A 116 -9.23 -14.08 5.44
C GLY A 116 -10.13 -13.40 4.42
N ASN A 117 -11.39 -13.11 4.75
CA ASN A 117 -12.21 -12.26 3.89
C ASN A 117 -11.73 -10.81 3.95
N ILE A 118 -11.82 -10.12 2.84
CA ILE A 118 -11.32 -8.76 2.67
C ILE A 118 -12.53 -7.80 2.71
N TYR A 119 -12.41 -6.75 3.50
CA TYR A 119 -13.41 -5.68 3.59
C TYR A 119 -12.82 -4.39 3.03
N VAL A 120 -13.60 -3.72 2.18
CA VAL A 120 -13.15 -2.54 1.45
C VAL A 120 -14.23 -1.47 1.50
N THR A 121 -13.86 -0.26 1.89
CA THR A 121 -14.76 0.89 1.83
C THR A 121 -14.99 1.32 0.39
N PHE A 122 -16.22 1.70 0.10
CA PHE A 122 -16.59 2.44 -1.09
C PHE A 122 -17.06 3.83 -0.67
N SER A 123 -16.30 4.85 -0.96
CA SER A 123 -16.61 6.21 -0.51
C SER A 123 -16.84 7.14 -1.70
N GLY A 124 -18.03 7.69 -1.78
CA GLY A 124 -18.37 8.76 -2.72
C GLY A 124 -17.73 10.10 -2.33
N SER A 125 -18.04 11.14 -3.09
CA SER A 125 -17.69 12.53 -2.75
C SER A 125 -18.30 12.92 -1.39
N ARG A 126 -17.74 13.95 -0.74
CA ARG A 126 -18.24 14.37 0.58
C ARG A 126 -19.74 14.69 0.52
N GLY A 127 -20.54 14.06 1.39
CA GLY A 127 -21.98 14.19 1.42
C GLY A 127 -22.72 13.41 0.33
N GLN A 128 -22.03 12.67 -0.52
CA GLN A 128 -22.66 11.81 -1.51
C GLN A 128 -23.02 10.47 -0.86
N LYS A 129 -24.31 10.10 -0.97
CA LYS A 129 -24.78 8.76 -0.63
C LYS A 129 -24.37 7.78 -1.72
N VAL A 130 -23.83 6.65 -1.33
CA VAL A 130 -23.46 5.55 -2.23
C VAL A 130 -24.34 4.33 -1.92
N PRO A 131 -24.67 3.50 -2.92
CA PRO A 131 -25.57 2.37 -2.69
C PRO A 131 -24.98 1.30 -1.78
N VAL A 132 -23.65 1.13 -1.83
CA VAL A 132 -22.92 0.21 -0.95
C VAL A 132 -21.74 0.96 -0.35
N SER A 133 -21.60 0.91 0.97
CA SER A 133 -20.56 1.63 1.70
C SER A 133 -19.34 0.74 1.99
N ILE A 134 -19.56 -0.55 2.16
CA ILE A 134 -18.49 -1.55 2.33
C ILE A 134 -18.84 -2.79 1.52
N TYR A 135 -17.86 -3.27 0.77
CA TYR A 135 -17.89 -4.57 0.11
C TYR A 135 -17.08 -5.59 0.91
N LYS A 136 -17.56 -6.83 0.95
CA LYS A 136 -16.83 -8.01 1.40
C LYS A 136 -16.41 -8.82 0.17
N ILE A 137 -15.14 -9.17 0.11
CA ILE A 137 -14.57 -10.07 -0.89
C ILE A 137 -14.20 -11.35 -0.15
N ASP A 138 -14.84 -12.44 -0.47
CA ASP A 138 -14.60 -13.71 0.20
C ASP A 138 -13.29 -14.38 -0.28
N THR A 139 -12.91 -15.48 0.34
CA THR A 139 -11.67 -16.22 0.02
C THR A 139 -11.63 -16.82 -1.39
N ASN A 140 -12.77 -16.88 -2.08
CA ASN A 140 -12.87 -17.25 -3.49
C ASN A 140 -12.92 -16.02 -4.41
N TYR A 141 -12.66 -14.82 -3.86
CA TYR A 141 -12.73 -13.52 -4.54
C TYR A 141 -14.13 -13.14 -5.05
N ALA A 142 -15.20 -13.72 -4.51
CA ALA A 142 -16.54 -13.24 -4.80
C ALA A 142 -16.83 -11.93 -4.03
N VAL A 143 -17.18 -10.89 -4.78
CA VAL A 143 -17.49 -9.56 -4.25
C VAL A 143 -18.96 -9.46 -3.88
N LYS A 144 -19.27 -9.09 -2.64
CA LYS A 144 -20.64 -8.96 -2.12
C LYS A 144 -20.81 -7.63 -1.37
N PRO A 145 -21.96 -6.95 -1.50
CA PRO A 145 -22.34 -5.88 -0.60
C PRO A 145 -22.36 -6.39 0.85
N PHE A 146 -21.75 -5.63 1.75
CA PHE A 146 -21.73 -5.94 3.18
C PHE A 146 -22.45 -4.89 4.01
N LEU A 147 -22.20 -3.61 3.76
CA LEU A 147 -22.84 -2.49 4.44
C LEU A 147 -23.34 -1.48 3.41
N SER A 148 -24.57 -1.03 3.58
CA SER A 148 -25.19 0.03 2.78
C SER A 148 -25.56 1.23 3.65
N ASP A 149 -25.94 2.33 3.01
CA ASP A 149 -26.50 3.51 3.64
C ASP A 149 -25.62 4.30 4.62
N MET A 150 -24.33 3.94 4.79
CA MET A 150 -23.38 4.73 5.56
C MET A 150 -22.77 5.83 4.68
N MET A 151 -22.90 7.08 5.11
CA MET A 151 -22.29 8.18 4.38
C MET A 151 -20.79 8.27 4.66
N ASN A 152 -20.02 8.32 3.57
CA ASN A 152 -18.57 8.55 3.60
C ASN A 152 -17.80 7.65 4.58
N ALA A 153 -18.07 6.34 4.57
CA ALA A 153 -17.23 5.34 5.20
C ALA A 153 -15.77 5.56 4.76
N THR A 154 -14.84 5.63 5.71
CA THR A 154 -13.44 6.00 5.38
C THR A 154 -12.47 4.88 5.74
N ALA A 155 -12.24 4.59 6.99
CA ALA A 155 -11.37 3.50 7.42
C ALA A 155 -12.17 2.43 8.16
N ILE A 156 -11.66 1.22 8.11
CA ILE A 156 -12.21 0.03 8.74
C ILE A 156 -11.14 -0.68 9.54
N ALA A 157 -11.51 -1.21 10.69
CA ALA A 157 -10.65 -2.05 11.51
C ALA A 157 -11.47 -3.10 12.25
N PHE A 158 -10.86 -4.25 12.51
CA PHE A 158 -11.40 -5.25 13.40
C PHE A 158 -10.74 -5.15 14.76
N ASP A 159 -11.50 -5.40 15.85
CA ASP A 159 -10.94 -5.70 17.15
C ASP A 159 -10.55 -7.19 17.24
N ARG A 160 -9.93 -7.60 18.34
CA ARG A 160 -9.52 -9.00 18.56
C ARG A 160 -10.68 -9.99 18.64
N ALA A 161 -11.87 -9.51 18.97
CA ALA A 161 -13.09 -10.32 18.97
C ALA A 161 -13.68 -10.50 17.58
N GLY A 162 -13.06 -9.92 16.53
CA GLY A 162 -13.55 -9.96 15.15
C GLY A 162 -14.72 -9.01 14.89
N GLN A 163 -14.91 -8.01 15.75
CA GLN A 163 -15.93 -7.01 15.57
C GLN A 163 -15.45 -5.89 14.67
N LEU A 164 -16.21 -5.57 13.65
CA LEU A 164 -15.89 -4.51 12.68
C LEU A 164 -16.23 -3.12 13.21
N TYR A 165 -15.30 -2.19 13.00
CA TYR A 165 -15.49 -0.76 13.26
C TYR A 165 -15.21 0.05 12.00
N VAL A 166 -15.97 1.12 11.79
CA VAL A 166 -15.90 1.97 10.60
C VAL A 166 -15.97 3.43 10.99
N SER A 167 -15.03 4.24 10.51
CA SER A 167 -15.08 5.69 10.67
C SER A 167 -15.89 6.35 9.56
N SER A 168 -16.65 7.39 9.91
CA SER A 168 -17.37 8.25 8.98
C SER A 168 -16.80 9.67 9.01
N ARG A 169 -16.27 10.10 7.88
CA ARG A 169 -15.81 11.50 7.72
C ARG A 169 -16.94 12.49 7.52
N HIS A 170 -18.19 12.00 7.41
CA HIS A 170 -19.36 12.86 7.23
C HIS A 170 -19.79 13.50 8.54
N ASP A 171 -19.89 12.72 9.58
CA ASP A 171 -20.44 13.08 10.89
C ASP A 171 -19.44 12.96 12.05
N GLY A 172 -18.21 12.52 11.78
CA GLY A 172 -17.17 12.37 12.80
C GLY A 172 -17.43 11.24 13.79
N THR A 173 -18.17 10.21 13.38
CA THR A 173 -18.55 9.07 14.21
C THR A 173 -17.76 7.83 13.83
N VAL A 174 -17.39 7.02 14.79
CA VAL A 174 -17.01 5.63 14.58
C VAL A 174 -18.20 4.74 14.90
N TYR A 175 -18.55 3.89 13.95
CA TYR A 175 -19.62 2.92 14.08
C TYR A 175 -19.06 1.53 14.32
N LYS A 176 -19.75 0.78 15.19
CA LYS A 176 -19.60 -0.65 15.35
C LYS A 176 -20.60 -1.35 14.42
N VAL A 177 -20.15 -2.31 13.62
CA VAL A 177 -20.96 -2.99 12.62
C VAL A 177 -21.07 -4.46 12.95
N ALA A 178 -22.28 -4.93 13.19
CA ALA A 178 -22.55 -6.34 13.44
C ALA A 178 -22.40 -7.19 12.17
N PRO A 179 -22.21 -8.53 12.26
CA PRO A 179 -22.08 -9.41 11.10
C PRO A 179 -23.26 -9.37 10.11
N ASN A 180 -24.43 -8.97 10.57
CA ASN A 180 -25.62 -8.78 9.73
C ASN A 180 -25.71 -7.39 9.08
N GLY A 181 -24.69 -6.54 9.23
CA GLY A 181 -24.66 -5.18 8.70
C GLY A 181 -25.36 -4.12 9.57
N THR A 182 -25.88 -4.48 10.75
CA THR A 182 -26.49 -3.49 11.66
C THR A 182 -25.42 -2.60 12.26
N MET A 183 -25.59 -1.28 12.16
CA MET A 183 -24.68 -0.28 12.74
C MET A 183 -25.19 0.24 14.08
N SER A 184 -24.25 0.50 14.97
CA SER A 184 -24.49 1.28 16.20
C SER A 184 -23.34 2.28 16.41
N SER A 185 -23.65 3.47 16.90
CA SER A 185 -22.62 4.45 17.27
C SER A 185 -21.73 3.89 18.37
N TYR A 186 -20.41 3.96 18.15
CA TYR A 186 -19.42 3.57 19.15
C TYR A 186 -18.78 4.78 19.82
N ALA A 187 -18.38 5.79 19.05
CA ALA A 187 -17.84 7.05 19.54
C ALA A 187 -18.17 8.18 18.55
N GLU A 188 -18.44 9.38 19.07
CA GLU A 188 -18.91 10.53 18.31
C GLU A 188 -18.08 11.77 18.62
N GLY A 189 -18.18 12.80 17.78
CA GLY A 189 -17.57 14.11 18.03
C GLY A 189 -16.12 14.23 17.61
N MET A 190 -15.60 13.36 16.72
CA MET A 190 -14.22 13.35 16.29
C MET A 190 -13.96 14.15 14.99
N GLY A 191 -14.72 15.23 14.78
CA GLY A 191 -14.51 16.13 13.65
C GLY A 191 -14.67 15.44 12.31
N VAL A 192 -13.60 15.32 11.54
CA VAL A 192 -13.55 14.59 10.27
C VAL A 192 -12.80 13.27 10.46
N ALA A 193 -13.50 12.29 11.10
CA ALA A 193 -12.91 10.99 11.41
C ALA A 193 -12.46 10.25 10.16
N THR A 194 -11.19 9.85 10.12
CA THR A 194 -10.56 9.19 8.97
C THR A 194 -9.94 7.86 9.39
N GLY A 195 -8.61 7.74 9.47
CA GLY A 195 -7.96 6.49 9.85
C GLY A 195 -8.30 6.02 11.25
N ILE A 196 -8.43 4.72 11.43
CA ILE A 196 -8.65 4.07 12.73
C ILE A 196 -7.68 2.90 12.91
N ALA A 197 -7.27 2.65 14.16
CA ALA A 197 -6.44 1.50 14.51
C ALA A 197 -6.64 1.13 15.99
N PHE A 198 -6.55 -0.16 16.32
CA PHE A 198 -6.54 -0.64 17.70
C PHE A 198 -5.11 -0.85 18.20
N ASP A 199 -4.86 -0.55 19.47
CA ASP A 199 -3.66 -0.99 20.17
C ASP A 199 -3.83 -2.42 20.75
N ARG A 200 -2.79 -2.91 21.41
CA ARG A 200 -2.81 -4.25 22.04
C ARG A 200 -3.74 -4.34 23.26
N GLU A 201 -4.04 -3.22 23.88
CA GLU A 201 -4.98 -3.11 25.01
C GLU A 201 -6.42 -2.90 24.55
N GLU A 202 -6.67 -2.93 23.21
CA GLU A 202 -7.97 -2.71 22.58
C GLU A 202 -8.54 -1.29 22.77
N ASN A 203 -7.67 -0.30 22.97
CA ASN A 203 -8.08 1.08 22.79
C ASN A 203 -8.13 1.40 21.28
N LEU A 204 -9.15 2.14 20.88
CA LEU A 204 -9.29 2.60 19.49
C LEU A 204 -8.65 3.97 19.33
N TYR A 205 -7.84 4.13 18.29
CA TYR A 205 -7.28 5.41 17.89
C TYR A 205 -7.95 5.90 16.61
N VAL A 206 -8.29 7.18 16.58
CA VAL A 206 -9.00 7.81 15.45
C VAL A 206 -8.28 9.08 15.04
N GLY A 207 -7.95 9.18 13.76
CA GLY A 207 -7.37 10.39 13.18
C GLY A 207 -8.47 11.32 12.66
N ASP A 208 -8.56 12.52 13.23
CA ASP A 208 -9.29 13.64 12.65
C ASP A 208 -8.35 14.42 11.72
N ARG A 209 -8.70 14.49 10.45
CA ARG A 209 -7.84 15.14 9.43
C ARG A 209 -7.53 16.61 9.72
N THR A 210 -8.21 17.26 10.67
CA THR A 210 -7.89 18.63 11.11
C THR A 210 -6.65 18.71 12.00
N GLY A 211 -6.08 17.57 12.39
CA GLY A 211 -4.80 17.49 13.10
C GLY A 211 -4.85 16.75 14.43
N THR A 212 -6.00 16.23 14.85
CA THR A 212 -6.11 15.56 16.14
C THR A 212 -6.10 14.03 15.99
N ILE A 213 -5.34 13.36 16.83
CA ILE A 213 -5.46 11.92 17.05
C ILE A 213 -6.16 11.72 18.38
N PHE A 214 -7.32 11.08 18.35
CA PHE A 214 -8.07 10.70 19.54
C PHE A 214 -7.70 9.29 19.97
N LYS A 215 -7.71 9.03 21.27
CA LYS A 215 -7.70 7.70 21.89
C LYS A 215 -9.03 7.46 22.58
N ILE A 216 -9.67 6.35 22.29
CA ILE A 216 -10.92 5.92 22.90
C ILE A 216 -10.62 4.68 23.73
N GLY A 217 -10.76 4.79 25.03
CA GLY A 217 -10.54 3.69 25.96
C GLY A 217 -11.62 2.61 25.84
N ARG A 218 -11.39 1.45 26.44
CA ARG A 218 -12.38 0.36 26.53
C ARG A 218 -13.63 0.79 27.32
N ASP A 219 -13.50 1.74 28.21
CA ASP A 219 -14.58 2.42 28.94
C ASP A 219 -15.34 3.44 28.08
N ARG A 220 -14.95 3.60 26.80
CA ARG A 220 -15.47 4.54 25.81
C ARG A 220 -15.21 6.02 26.15
N GLN A 221 -14.28 6.32 27.09
CA GLN A 221 -13.82 7.68 27.30
C GLN A 221 -12.92 8.11 26.12
N ILE A 222 -13.11 9.34 25.66
CA ILE A 222 -12.40 9.93 24.53
C ILE A 222 -11.36 10.92 25.04
N TYR A 223 -10.13 10.73 24.61
CA TYR A 223 -8.98 11.59 24.97
C TYR A 223 -8.33 12.13 23.72
N VAL A 224 -7.84 13.38 23.76
CA VAL A 224 -6.88 13.87 22.78
C VAL A 224 -5.54 13.20 23.08
N TYR A 225 -5.06 12.40 22.14
CA TYR A 225 -3.82 11.65 22.30
C TYR A 225 -2.61 12.38 21.73
N ALA A 226 -2.75 12.99 20.57
CA ALA A 226 -1.70 13.76 19.91
C ALA A 226 -2.29 14.82 18.99
N THR A 227 -1.46 15.82 18.66
CA THR A 227 -1.80 16.84 17.65
C THR A 227 -0.73 16.83 16.56
N LEU A 228 -1.15 16.79 15.31
CA LEU A 228 -0.31 16.73 14.11
C LEU A 228 -0.63 17.88 13.17
N GLU A 229 0.19 18.05 12.12
CA GLU A 229 -0.15 18.93 11.00
C GLU A 229 -1.40 18.44 10.29
N PRO A 230 -2.39 19.31 10.00
CA PRO A 230 -3.60 18.92 9.29
C PRO A 230 -3.34 18.24 7.95
N SER A 231 -4.07 17.19 7.65
CA SER A 231 -3.98 16.49 6.36
C SER A 231 -4.95 17.07 5.33
N VAL A 232 -4.55 17.16 4.08
CA VAL A 232 -5.44 17.52 2.95
C VAL A 232 -6.33 16.35 2.50
N SER A 233 -6.06 15.14 3.02
CA SER A 233 -6.82 13.92 2.76
C SER A 233 -7.10 13.17 4.07
N ALA A 234 -7.23 11.85 4.05
CA ALA A 234 -7.36 11.05 5.25
C ALA A 234 -6.01 10.88 5.97
N TYR A 235 -6.04 10.80 7.30
CA TYR A 235 -4.98 10.15 8.05
C TYR A 235 -5.13 8.63 7.91
N HIS A 236 -4.01 7.93 7.95
CA HIS A 236 -3.95 6.47 8.05
C HIS A 236 -3.09 6.11 9.25
N LEU A 237 -3.52 5.12 10.01
CA LEU A 237 -2.93 4.74 11.28
C LEU A 237 -2.52 3.28 11.27
N ALA A 238 -1.37 2.96 11.84
CA ALA A 238 -0.96 1.58 12.11
C ALA A 238 -0.02 1.52 13.32
N PHE A 239 -0.15 0.49 14.14
CA PHE A 239 0.77 0.21 15.23
C PHE A 239 1.93 -0.67 14.76
N SER A 240 3.15 -0.28 15.08
CA SER A 240 4.34 -1.11 14.89
C SER A 240 4.30 -2.35 15.79
N PRO A 241 5.14 -3.38 15.54
CA PRO A 241 5.30 -4.50 16.46
C PRO A 241 5.75 -4.07 17.86
N ALA A 242 6.38 -2.92 18.01
CA ALA A 242 6.78 -2.36 19.29
C ALA A 242 5.67 -1.57 20.02
N GLY A 243 4.45 -1.48 19.43
CA GLY A 243 3.32 -0.75 20.01
C GLY A 243 3.38 0.77 19.83
N VAL A 244 4.22 1.28 18.94
CA VAL A 244 4.28 2.71 18.60
C VAL A 244 3.28 3.00 17.48
N LEU A 245 2.43 4.01 17.65
CA LEU A 245 1.50 4.43 16.61
C LEU A 245 2.25 5.18 15.51
N HIS A 246 2.04 4.78 14.27
CA HIS A 246 2.52 5.52 13.09
C HIS A 246 1.34 6.10 12.33
N VAL A 247 1.52 7.34 11.87
CA VAL A 247 0.47 8.11 11.18
C VAL A 247 1.03 8.68 9.89
N THR A 248 0.31 8.46 8.81
CA THR A 248 0.51 9.12 7.53
C THR A 248 -0.69 9.99 7.19
N GLY A 249 -0.46 11.04 6.43
CA GLY A 249 -1.50 11.90 5.90
C GLY A 249 -0.86 12.91 4.97
N PRO A 250 -1.28 12.97 3.68
CA PRO A 250 -0.69 13.93 2.75
C PRO A 250 -1.02 15.36 3.17
N THR A 251 -0.04 16.23 3.05
CA THR A 251 -0.17 17.68 3.24
C THR A 251 -0.09 18.40 1.90
N THR A 252 0.10 19.70 1.90
CA THR A 252 0.42 20.48 0.70
C THR A 252 1.90 20.39 0.31
N SER A 253 2.72 19.73 1.13
CA SER A 253 4.14 19.49 0.89
C SER A 253 4.35 18.44 -0.22
N SER A 254 5.50 18.53 -0.90
CA SER A 254 5.99 17.48 -1.79
C SER A 254 6.83 16.43 -1.06
N TYR A 255 7.16 16.67 0.23
CA TYR A 255 8.01 15.84 1.07
C TYR A 255 7.31 15.59 2.41
N ASP A 256 6.22 14.86 2.33
CA ASP A 256 5.43 14.49 3.50
C ASP A 256 6.21 13.59 4.46
N VAL A 257 5.73 13.55 5.69
CA VAL A 257 6.33 12.80 6.78
C VAL A 257 5.47 11.59 7.16
N VAL A 258 6.14 10.61 7.79
CA VAL A 258 5.50 9.62 8.64
C VAL A 258 5.75 10.04 10.07
N TYR A 259 4.70 10.28 10.82
CA TYR A 259 4.77 10.54 12.25
C TYR A 259 4.82 9.23 13.03
N SER A 260 5.52 9.25 14.16
CA SER A 260 5.41 8.24 15.22
C SER A 260 4.92 8.93 16.50
N VAL A 261 4.05 8.26 17.22
CA VAL A 261 3.48 8.74 18.49
C VAL A 261 3.69 7.66 19.53
N ASP A 262 4.45 7.99 20.60
CA ASP A 262 4.75 7.04 21.66
C ASP A 262 3.56 6.85 22.63
N SER A 263 3.70 5.97 23.62
CA SER A 263 2.64 5.68 24.60
C SER A 263 2.22 6.87 25.48
N HIS A 264 3.01 7.95 25.49
CA HIS A 264 2.72 9.20 26.21
C HIS A 264 2.09 10.28 25.33
N GLY A 265 1.85 9.97 24.02
CA GLY A 265 1.34 10.93 23.07
C GLY A 265 2.41 11.87 22.48
N THR A 266 3.69 11.60 22.73
CA THR A 266 4.79 12.40 22.18
C THR A 266 4.96 12.14 20.71
N VAL A 267 4.87 13.19 19.90
CA VAL A 267 4.97 13.13 18.46
C VAL A 267 6.42 13.27 18.01
N SER A 268 6.86 12.40 17.12
CA SER A 268 8.16 12.47 16.45
C SER A 268 8.00 12.18 14.96
N VAL A 269 8.98 12.59 14.15
CA VAL A 269 9.06 12.26 12.74
C VAL A 269 9.87 10.99 12.58
N SER A 270 9.25 9.89 12.18
CA SER A 270 9.96 8.62 11.93
C SER A 270 10.57 8.54 10.54
N TYR A 271 9.99 9.23 9.55
CA TYR A 271 10.54 9.33 8.20
C TYR A 271 10.07 10.62 7.51
N ARG A 272 10.90 11.18 6.63
CA ARG A 272 10.57 12.34 5.78
C ARG A 272 11.01 12.08 4.34
N GLY A 273 10.21 12.51 3.37
CA GLY A 273 10.58 12.47 1.94
C GLY A 273 9.66 11.62 1.09
N LEU A 274 8.48 11.26 1.60
CA LEU A 274 7.44 10.61 0.80
C LEU A 274 6.58 11.64 0.07
N GLY A 275 6.13 11.31 -1.12
CA GLY A 275 5.09 12.08 -1.81
C GLY A 275 3.73 11.44 -1.57
N ARG A 276 2.78 12.21 -1.01
CA ARG A 276 1.40 11.81 -0.74
C ARG A 276 1.27 10.44 -0.06
N PRO A 277 1.87 10.24 1.13
CA PRO A 277 1.74 8.99 1.85
C PRO A 277 0.28 8.75 2.25
N GLN A 278 -0.18 7.53 2.07
CA GLN A 278 -1.54 7.09 2.39
C GLN A 278 -1.48 5.85 3.28
N GLY A 279 -2.22 4.79 2.97
CA GLY A 279 -2.28 3.59 3.77
C GLY A 279 -0.93 2.99 4.10
N LEU A 280 -0.80 2.46 5.31
CA LEU A 280 0.44 1.91 5.85
C LEU A 280 0.18 0.61 6.62
N ALA A 281 1.18 -0.26 6.64
CA ALA A 281 1.16 -1.51 7.40
C ALA A 281 2.60 -1.92 7.78
N PHE A 282 2.74 -2.75 8.81
CA PHE A 282 4.03 -3.28 9.26
C PHE A 282 4.16 -4.76 8.94
N ASP A 283 5.39 -5.22 8.68
CA ASP A 283 5.73 -6.63 8.77
C ASP A 283 6.15 -7.02 10.20
N VAL A 284 6.39 -8.30 10.41
CA VAL A 284 6.80 -8.84 11.73
C VAL A 284 8.21 -8.38 12.12
N ASP A 285 9.05 -8.00 11.17
CA ASP A 285 10.42 -7.53 11.39
C ASP A 285 10.48 -6.02 11.70
N GLY A 286 9.32 -5.35 11.72
CA GLY A 286 9.20 -3.91 12.00
C GLY A 286 9.48 -3.01 10.81
N ASN A 287 9.56 -3.54 9.59
CA ASN A 287 9.59 -2.69 8.41
C ASN A 287 8.20 -2.09 8.17
N LEU A 288 8.17 -0.80 7.88
CA LEU A 288 6.97 -0.06 7.53
C LEU A 288 6.79 -0.05 6.02
N TYR A 289 5.59 -0.33 5.56
CA TYR A 289 5.19 -0.27 4.15
C TYR A 289 4.14 0.81 3.99
N VAL A 290 4.35 1.73 3.06
CA VAL A 290 3.47 2.89 2.83
C VAL A 290 3.11 3.00 1.36
N ALA A 291 1.82 3.16 1.07
CA ALA A 291 1.36 3.56 -0.26
C ALA A 291 1.73 5.03 -0.50
N ALA A 292 2.78 5.28 -1.30
CA ALA A 292 3.36 6.62 -1.47
C ALA A 292 4.18 6.71 -2.76
N SER A 293 4.76 7.88 -3.02
CA SER A 293 5.85 8.00 -3.97
C SER A 293 7.19 8.25 -3.27
N LEU A 294 8.25 7.69 -3.84
CA LEU A 294 9.64 7.89 -3.42
C LEU A 294 10.46 8.31 -4.64
N GLY A 295 11.07 9.50 -4.59
CA GLY A 295 11.83 10.04 -5.72
C GLY A 295 11.02 10.13 -7.02
N GLY A 296 9.74 10.50 -6.94
CA GLY A 296 8.82 10.62 -8.08
C GLY A 296 8.22 9.30 -8.58
N LYS A 297 8.66 8.14 -8.07
CA LYS A 297 8.12 6.82 -8.44
C LYS A 297 7.04 6.40 -7.45
N ARG A 298 5.88 5.96 -7.96
CA ARG A 298 4.71 5.58 -7.16
C ARG A 298 4.64 4.08 -6.91
N GLY A 299 4.17 3.73 -5.71
CA GLY A 299 4.00 2.33 -5.35
C GLY A 299 3.88 2.10 -3.86
N ILE A 300 4.36 0.96 -3.39
CA ILE A 300 4.59 0.69 -1.97
C ILE A 300 6.06 0.95 -1.66
N VAL A 301 6.29 1.84 -0.71
CA VAL A 301 7.61 2.17 -0.19
C VAL A 301 7.81 1.42 1.12
N ARG A 302 8.88 0.63 1.21
CA ARG A 302 9.33 0.01 2.47
C ARG A 302 10.32 0.95 3.15
N ILE A 303 10.13 1.18 4.43
CA ILE A 303 11.04 1.90 5.33
C ILE A 303 11.48 0.92 6.41
N THR A 304 12.77 0.65 6.48
CA THR A 304 13.35 -0.26 7.49
C THR A 304 13.50 0.45 8.84
N PRO A 305 13.63 -0.29 9.97
CA PRO A 305 13.82 0.32 11.29
C PRO A 305 15.03 1.27 11.40
N ASP A 306 16.06 1.07 10.55
CA ASP A 306 17.23 1.96 10.45
C ASP A 306 16.97 3.16 9.50
N GLY A 307 15.73 3.39 9.06
CA GLY A 307 15.31 4.56 8.29
C GLY A 307 15.64 4.52 6.80
N LYS A 308 16.06 3.39 6.24
CA LYS A 308 16.29 3.25 4.79
C LYS A 308 14.98 3.02 4.05
N ALA A 309 14.71 3.87 3.05
CA ALA A 309 13.51 3.74 2.22
C ALA A 309 13.84 3.16 0.84
N SER A 310 12.95 2.31 0.35
CA SER A 310 13.03 1.74 -1.01
C SER A 310 11.64 1.48 -1.57
N LEU A 311 11.46 1.72 -2.88
CA LEU A 311 10.26 1.30 -3.59
C LEU A 311 10.32 -0.22 -3.78
N VAL A 312 9.35 -0.94 -3.25
CA VAL A 312 9.33 -2.42 -3.27
C VAL A 312 8.21 -3.01 -4.12
N VAL A 313 7.18 -2.23 -4.41
CA VAL A 313 6.15 -2.54 -5.42
C VAL A 313 5.94 -1.29 -6.27
N SER A 314 6.01 -1.41 -7.59
CA SER A 314 5.65 -0.32 -8.49
C SER A 314 4.17 -0.39 -8.85
N GLY A 315 3.45 0.72 -8.77
CA GLY A 315 2.02 0.79 -9.11
C GLY A 315 1.46 2.19 -8.99
N GLN A 316 0.50 2.50 -9.84
CA GLN A 316 -0.19 3.79 -9.83
C GLN A 316 -1.43 3.74 -8.92
N ASN A 317 -1.81 4.90 -8.40
CA ASN A 317 -3.08 5.13 -7.68
C ASN A 317 -3.28 4.23 -6.44
N LEU A 318 -2.21 3.68 -5.85
CA LEU A 318 -2.28 2.94 -4.60
C LEU A 318 -2.73 3.86 -3.47
N VAL A 319 -3.73 3.41 -2.70
CA VAL A 319 -4.30 4.14 -1.55
C VAL A 319 -4.12 3.39 -0.24
N GLY A 320 -3.85 2.08 -0.30
CA GLY A 320 -3.68 1.29 0.90
C GLY A 320 -3.18 -0.12 0.65
N LEU A 321 -2.82 -0.78 1.73
CA LEU A 321 -2.41 -2.18 1.75
C LEU A 321 -2.78 -2.84 3.07
N ALA A 322 -2.95 -4.15 3.03
CA ALA A 322 -3.02 -4.99 4.21
C ALA A 322 -2.24 -6.28 3.94
N PHE A 323 -1.51 -6.76 4.93
CA PHE A 323 -0.91 -8.09 4.84
C PHE A 323 -1.99 -9.16 5.05
N ALA A 324 -1.88 -10.24 4.30
CA ALA A 324 -2.82 -11.34 4.31
C ALA A 324 -2.11 -12.67 4.63
N PRO A 325 -2.85 -13.72 5.04
CA PRO A 325 -2.29 -15.05 5.25
C PRO A 325 -1.47 -15.55 4.06
N GLY A 326 -0.57 -16.51 4.27
CA GLY A 326 0.25 -17.08 3.21
C GLY A 326 1.37 -16.17 2.70
N ARG A 327 1.82 -15.21 3.50
CA ARG A 327 2.87 -14.23 3.13
C ARG A 327 2.49 -13.42 1.89
N SER A 328 1.25 -13.02 1.81
CA SER A 328 0.69 -12.21 0.73
C SER A 328 0.26 -10.83 1.22
N ALA A 329 -0.09 -9.96 0.29
CA ALA A 329 -0.65 -8.66 0.57
C ALA A 329 -1.85 -8.37 -0.33
N ILE A 330 -2.81 -7.64 0.22
CA ILE A 330 -3.93 -7.05 -0.49
C ILE A 330 -3.60 -5.58 -0.70
N LEU A 331 -3.57 -5.17 -1.95
CA LEU A 331 -3.23 -3.81 -2.37
C LEU A 331 -4.49 -3.14 -2.92
N ALA A 332 -4.83 -1.98 -2.36
CA ALA A 332 -5.95 -1.18 -2.81
C ALA A 332 -5.46 -0.02 -3.67
N THR A 333 -6.01 0.07 -4.88
CA THR A 333 -5.90 1.27 -5.74
C THR A 333 -7.20 2.07 -5.66
N GLN A 334 -7.26 3.24 -6.29
CA GLN A 334 -8.48 4.05 -6.34
C GLN A 334 -9.67 3.37 -7.06
N SER A 335 -9.47 2.24 -7.73
CA SER A 335 -10.51 1.59 -8.54
C SER A 335 -10.56 0.08 -8.39
N ALA A 336 -9.55 -0.55 -7.79
CA ALA A 336 -9.45 -2.01 -7.77
C ALA A 336 -8.70 -2.52 -6.53
N ILE A 337 -8.91 -3.79 -6.24
CA ILE A 337 -8.18 -4.55 -5.23
C ILE A 337 -7.34 -5.61 -5.93
N HIS A 338 -6.10 -5.74 -5.50
CA HIS A 338 -5.14 -6.68 -6.06
C HIS A 338 -4.58 -7.59 -4.97
N HIS A 339 -4.33 -8.84 -5.32
CA HIS A 339 -3.62 -9.80 -4.48
C HIS A 339 -2.17 -9.95 -4.97
N LEU A 340 -1.22 -9.83 -4.05
CA LEU A 340 0.22 -10.01 -4.33
C LEU A 340 0.77 -11.14 -3.46
N SER A 341 1.18 -12.25 -4.08
CA SER A 341 1.99 -13.28 -3.43
C SER A 341 3.41 -12.73 -3.20
N TRP A 342 3.66 -12.14 -2.03
CA TRP A 342 4.83 -11.30 -1.83
C TRP A 342 5.99 -12.00 -1.14
N GLY A 343 5.70 -13.01 -0.35
CA GLY A 343 6.71 -13.73 0.45
C GLY A 343 7.08 -13.02 1.75
N ILE A 344 6.40 -11.92 2.09
CA ILE A 344 6.62 -11.13 3.31
C ILE A 344 5.57 -11.52 4.34
N GLN A 345 6.01 -11.75 5.59
CA GLN A 345 5.10 -11.98 6.70
C GLN A 345 4.70 -10.64 7.32
N GLY A 346 3.47 -10.24 7.12
CA GLY A 346 2.92 -9.07 7.77
C GLY A 346 2.69 -9.26 9.26
N LYS A 347 2.71 -8.15 10.00
CA LYS A 347 2.14 -8.10 11.35
C LYS A 347 0.63 -8.27 11.20
N SER A 348 0.06 -9.21 11.97
CA SER A 348 -1.40 -9.32 12.04
C SER A 348 -1.99 -8.03 12.61
N LEU A 349 -3.12 -7.58 12.04
CA LEU A 349 -3.86 -6.45 12.60
C LEU A 349 -4.64 -6.85 13.87
N LEU A 350 -4.77 -8.17 14.10
CA LEU A 350 -5.49 -8.74 15.24
C LEU A 350 -4.55 -9.16 16.39
N ASP A 351 -3.21 -9.01 16.23
CA ASP A 351 -2.19 -9.37 17.25
C ASP A 351 -1.74 -8.18 18.10
#